data_f7a5dda5d908e823a1b9ce71ca77ed65
#
_entry.id   f7a5dda5d908e823a1b9ce71ca77ed65
#
_cell.length_a   1.000
_cell.length_b   1.000
_cell.length_c   1.000
_cell.angle_alpha   90.00
_cell.angle_beta   90.00
_cell.angle_gamma   90.00
#
_symmetry.space_group_name_H-M   'P 1'
#
loop_
_entity.id
_entity.type
_entity.pdbx_description
1 polymer ?
#
loop_
_entity_poly.entity_id
_entity_poly.type
_entity_poly.pdbx_seq_one_letter_code
_entity_poly.pdbx_strand_id
1 'polypeptide(L)'
;MRWGLIGASNIAATQMIDAIRASGGEIASVLSGDNRRGQEFAARHGIAASTTDLERLLEGVDAVYISTTNEKHFPQAMAAVAAGRHVLCEKPLAMSVADAATMVAAARQAGLVFGTNHHLRNAGSHLAIRDAIRAGRIGRVQSVRVFHAVQLPAHLQGWRIDNPAAGGGVIPDIVVHDADTVRFHLDENPAEVVAMTADAGLGAGVEDNVMSVWAMPSGAQVMAHESFTHGFAGTGIEIHGTEGSIFARNVMTGRPVGEVTLVTQTGAEAIPFEDHSLYHRSVRLFTEAAQGQGRPAADGEDGIRSLAVALAVAEAARTGRRTPVDYGGI
;
A
#
# COMPACT_ATOMS: atom_id res chain seq x y z
N MET A 1 11.66 -11.55 17.00
CA MET A 1 11.97 -11.64 15.56
C MET A 1 13.06 -10.64 15.24
N ARG A 2 14.12 -11.08 14.56
CA ARG A 2 15.21 -10.21 14.09
C ARG A 2 14.94 -9.75 12.66
N TRP A 3 14.99 -8.46 12.44
CA TRP A 3 14.64 -7.82 11.17
C TRP A 3 15.86 -7.26 10.45
N GLY A 4 15.88 -7.41 9.12
CA GLY A 4 16.73 -6.67 8.21
C GLY A 4 15.95 -5.59 7.48
N LEU A 5 16.47 -4.35 7.45
CA LEU A 5 15.88 -3.29 6.64
C LEU A 5 16.58 -3.24 5.28
N ILE A 6 15.85 -3.55 4.22
CA ILE A 6 16.34 -3.43 2.84
C ILE A 6 15.90 -2.06 2.30
N GLY A 7 16.78 -1.07 2.49
CA GLY A 7 16.57 0.34 2.16
C GLY A 7 16.65 1.26 3.38
N ALA A 8 17.61 2.18 3.38
CA ALA A 8 17.69 3.31 4.32
C ALA A 8 16.69 4.40 3.87
N SER A 9 15.38 4.10 3.95
CA SER A 9 14.29 4.90 3.39
C SER A 9 13.64 5.81 4.42
N ASN A 10 12.91 6.84 3.92
CA ASN A 10 12.15 7.74 4.79
C ASN A 10 11.04 6.99 5.56
N ILE A 11 10.32 6.09 4.90
CA ILE A 11 9.26 5.31 5.55
C ILE A 11 9.81 4.37 6.63
N ALA A 12 10.98 3.78 6.42
CA ALA A 12 11.66 2.99 7.44
C ALA A 12 11.98 3.87 8.67
N ALA A 13 12.57 5.06 8.43
CA ALA A 13 12.98 5.99 9.48
C ALA A 13 11.81 6.56 10.30
N THR A 14 10.71 6.89 9.64
CA THR A 14 9.60 7.64 10.26
C THR A 14 8.50 6.76 10.84
N GLN A 15 8.39 5.51 10.40
CA GLN A 15 7.29 4.62 10.78
C GLN A 15 7.75 3.21 11.18
N MET A 16 8.52 2.53 10.32
CA MET A 16 8.68 1.08 10.47
C MET A 16 9.66 0.68 11.57
N ILE A 17 10.71 1.47 11.81
CA ILE A 17 11.65 1.23 12.91
C ILE A 17 10.91 1.22 14.25
N ASP A 18 10.05 2.22 14.47
CA ASP A 18 9.25 2.31 15.68
C ASP A 18 8.24 1.15 15.77
N ALA A 19 7.56 0.85 14.67
CA ALA A 19 6.59 -0.24 14.62
C ALA A 19 7.21 -1.63 14.90
N ILE A 20 8.39 -1.88 14.34
CA ILE A 20 9.12 -3.13 14.58
C ILE A 20 9.51 -3.25 16.05
N ARG A 21 10.05 -2.19 16.65
CA ARG A 21 10.43 -2.17 18.06
C ARG A 21 9.23 -2.29 19.00
N ALA A 22 8.14 -1.59 18.70
CA ALA A 22 6.89 -1.69 19.46
C ALA A 22 6.27 -3.10 19.44
N SER A 23 6.54 -3.88 18.40
CA SER A 23 6.14 -5.29 18.28
C SER A 23 7.15 -6.26 18.89
N GLY A 24 8.13 -5.78 19.66
CA GLY A 24 9.18 -6.59 20.28
C GLY A 24 10.24 -7.11 19.29
N GLY A 25 10.29 -6.55 18.07
CA GLY A 25 11.30 -6.90 17.07
C GLY A 25 12.63 -6.17 17.30
N GLU A 26 13.73 -6.85 16.96
CA GLU A 26 15.09 -6.29 16.91
C GLU A 26 15.45 -5.97 15.46
N ILE A 27 16.01 -4.81 15.19
CA ILE A 27 16.56 -4.46 13.87
C ILE A 27 18.06 -4.74 13.89
N ALA A 28 18.47 -5.80 13.23
CA ALA A 28 19.85 -6.27 13.23
C ALA A 28 20.75 -5.46 12.30
N SER A 29 20.25 -5.11 11.12
CA SER A 29 21.04 -4.41 10.11
C SER A 29 20.16 -3.65 9.10
N VAL A 30 20.76 -2.65 8.43
CA VAL A 30 20.16 -1.94 7.30
C VAL A 30 21.04 -2.07 6.06
N LEU A 31 20.41 -2.40 4.93
CA LEU A 31 21.02 -2.36 3.60
C LEU A 31 20.87 -0.96 3.00
N SER A 32 21.96 -0.41 2.49
CA SER A 32 21.96 0.83 1.72
C SER A 32 22.85 0.68 0.50
N GLY A 33 22.46 1.25 -0.65
CA GLY A 33 23.32 1.29 -1.84
C GLY A 33 24.57 2.17 -1.71
N ASP A 34 24.65 2.97 -0.62
CA ASP A 34 25.80 3.78 -0.28
C ASP A 34 26.20 3.52 1.17
N ASN A 35 27.50 3.18 1.37
CA ASN A 35 28.01 2.76 2.67
C ASN A 35 27.94 3.89 3.73
N ARG A 36 28.28 5.12 3.36
CA ARG A 36 28.24 6.27 4.28
C ARG A 36 26.81 6.55 4.72
N ARG A 37 25.88 6.61 3.77
CA ARG A 37 24.45 6.79 4.05
C ARG A 37 23.91 5.68 4.95
N GLY A 38 24.32 4.43 4.70
CA GLY A 38 23.93 3.29 5.54
C GLY A 38 24.42 3.42 6.97
N GLN A 39 25.69 3.79 7.17
CA GLN A 39 26.30 4.03 8.49
C GLN A 39 25.63 5.19 9.23
N GLU A 40 25.42 6.33 8.56
CA GLU A 40 24.73 7.49 9.14
C GLU A 40 23.29 7.15 9.54
N PHE A 41 22.57 6.40 8.71
CA PHE A 41 21.23 5.93 9.02
C PHE A 41 21.22 4.99 10.23
N ALA A 42 22.10 3.99 10.26
CA ALA A 42 22.22 3.05 11.37
C ALA A 42 22.54 3.77 12.69
N ALA A 43 23.50 4.67 12.68
CA ALA A 43 23.88 5.46 13.86
C ALA A 43 22.72 6.32 14.36
N ARG A 44 22.03 7.02 13.46
CA ARG A 44 20.90 7.90 13.81
C ARG A 44 19.74 7.14 14.45
N HIS A 45 19.50 5.90 14.00
CA HIS A 45 18.36 5.10 14.46
C HIS A 45 18.72 3.99 15.44
N GLY A 46 19.98 3.94 15.94
CA GLY A 46 20.42 2.93 16.89
C GLY A 46 20.31 1.51 16.35
N ILE A 47 20.68 1.31 15.08
CA ILE A 47 20.77 0.01 14.42
C ILE A 47 22.24 -0.46 14.51
N ALA A 48 22.45 -1.71 14.92
CA ALA A 48 23.79 -2.21 15.25
C ALA A 48 24.73 -2.28 14.05
N ALA A 49 24.21 -2.52 12.84
CA ALA A 49 25.02 -2.70 11.64
C ALA A 49 24.38 -2.07 10.39
N SER A 50 25.22 -1.75 9.40
CA SER A 50 24.82 -1.43 8.05
C SER A 50 25.70 -2.17 7.05
N THR A 51 25.16 -2.45 5.87
CA THR A 51 25.87 -3.13 4.80
C THR A 51 25.40 -2.63 3.43
N THR A 52 26.25 -2.83 2.41
CA THR A 52 25.88 -2.70 1.00
C THR A 52 25.67 -4.06 0.34
N ASP A 53 25.86 -5.14 1.07
CA ASP A 53 25.78 -6.53 0.64
C ASP A 53 24.47 -7.15 1.16
N LEU A 54 23.59 -7.55 0.24
CA LEU A 54 22.28 -8.14 0.56
C LEU A 54 22.43 -9.52 1.21
N GLU A 55 23.33 -10.37 0.72
CA GLU A 55 23.54 -11.72 1.26
C GLU A 55 23.95 -11.64 2.72
N ARG A 56 24.90 -10.77 3.03
CA ARG A 56 25.34 -10.51 4.41
C ARG A 56 24.21 -10.02 5.32
N LEU A 57 23.29 -9.19 4.81
CA LEU A 57 22.12 -8.77 5.60
C LEU A 57 21.23 -9.97 5.92
N LEU A 58 21.02 -10.86 4.94
CA LEU A 58 20.12 -11.99 5.05
C LEU A 58 20.60 -13.09 5.99
N GLU A 59 21.90 -13.22 6.25
CA GLU A 59 22.48 -14.27 7.11
C GLU A 59 21.98 -14.22 8.56
N GLY A 60 21.69 -13.06 9.09
CA GLY A 60 21.46 -12.88 10.52
C GLY A 60 20.04 -12.46 10.92
N VAL A 61 19.03 -12.60 10.04
CA VAL A 61 17.67 -12.10 10.28
C VAL A 61 16.62 -13.20 10.08
N ASP A 62 15.44 -13.02 10.67
CA ASP A 62 14.28 -13.90 10.50
C ASP A 62 13.34 -13.35 9.40
N ALA A 63 13.25 -12.03 9.32
CA ALA A 63 12.39 -11.32 8.39
C ALA A 63 13.08 -10.09 7.81
N VAL A 64 12.62 -9.65 6.64
CA VAL A 64 13.06 -8.41 6.02
C VAL A 64 11.89 -7.46 5.79
N TYR A 65 12.17 -6.17 5.92
CA TYR A 65 11.31 -5.11 5.42
C TYR A 65 11.97 -4.45 4.20
N ILE A 66 11.30 -4.54 3.05
CA ILE A 66 11.79 -4.01 1.78
C ILE A 66 11.13 -2.66 1.50
N SER A 67 11.94 -1.60 1.36
CA SER A 67 11.48 -0.24 1.12
C SER A 67 12.43 0.56 0.21
N THR A 68 12.96 -0.09 -0.78
CA THR A 68 13.76 0.50 -1.85
C THR A 68 12.86 1.13 -2.92
N THR A 69 13.39 1.50 -4.07
CA THR A 69 12.60 1.87 -5.25
C THR A 69 11.95 0.63 -5.88
N ASN A 70 10.82 0.82 -6.54
CA ASN A 70 9.89 -0.28 -6.91
C ASN A 70 10.54 -1.38 -7.75
N GLU A 71 11.44 -1.01 -8.67
CA GLU A 71 12.14 -1.95 -9.57
C GLU A 71 13.06 -2.93 -8.82
N LYS A 72 13.43 -2.60 -7.59
CA LYS A 72 14.32 -3.44 -6.76
C LYS A 72 13.56 -4.45 -5.90
N HIS A 73 12.24 -4.28 -5.73
CA HIS A 73 11.46 -5.15 -4.85
C HIS A 73 11.55 -6.60 -5.26
N PHE A 74 11.38 -6.91 -6.57
CA PHE A 74 11.41 -8.28 -7.07
C PHE A 74 12.73 -9.01 -6.78
N PRO A 75 13.90 -8.55 -7.23
CA PRO A 75 15.16 -9.26 -6.97
C PRO A 75 15.49 -9.36 -5.48
N GLN A 76 15.16 -8.34 -4.67
CA GLN A 76 15.42 -8.34 -3.24
C GLN A 76 14.52 -9.31 -2.47
N ALA A 77 13.23 -9.37 -2.83
CA ALA A 77 12.29 -10.32 -2.24
C ALA A 77 12.64 -11.76 -2.62
N MET A 78 13.02 -12.02 -3.87
CA MET A 78 13.45 -13.36 -4.31
C MET A 78 14.70 -13.82 -3.56
N ALA A 79 15.68 -12.93 -3.35
CA ALA A 79 16.87 -13.26 -2.56
C ALA A 79 16.50 -13.55 -1.09
N ALA A 80 15.60 -12.77 -0.50
CA ALA A 80 15.15 -13.00 0.88
C ALA A 80 14.41 -14.33 1.02
N VAL A 81 13.51 -14.67 0.09
CA VAL A 81 12.79 -15.94 0.06
C VAL A 81 13.77 -17.12 -0.10
N ALA A 82 14.72 -17.01 -1.04
CA ALA A 82 15.75 -18.04 -1.23
C ALA A 82 16.62 -18.27 0.02
N ALA A 83 16.84 -17.22 0.82
CA ALA A 83 17.52 -17.30 2.10
C ALA A 83 16.63 -17.80 3.26
N GLY A 84 15.36 -18.11 3.01
CA GLY A 84 14.41 -18.58 4.02
C GLY A 84 13.91 -17.47 4.96
N ARG A 85 13.76 -16.22 4.47
CA ARG A 85 13.32 -15.09 5.30
C ARG A 85 11.88 -14.71 4.98
N HIS A 86 11.10 -14.41 6.03
CA HIS A 86 9.79 -13.79 5.86
C HIS A 86 9.95 -12.41 5.25
N VAL A 87 8.99 -11.98 4.42
CA VAL A 87 9.07 -10.71 3.67
C VAL A 87 7.88 -9.82 3.95
N LEU A 88 8.12 -8.60 4.43
CA LEU A 88 7.19 -7.49 4.41
C LEU A 88 7.69 -6.47 3.39
N CYS A 89 6.97 -6.31 2.28
CA CYS A 89 7.41 -5.46 1.18
C CYS A 89 6.53 -4.22 1.04
N GLU A 90 7.14 -3.09 0.67
CA GLU A 90 6.40 -1.91 0.26
C GLU A 90 5.60 -2.16 -1.01
N LYS A 91 4.57 -1.35 -1.18
CA LYS A 91 3.78 -1.27 -2.40
C LYS A 91 4.44 -0.31 -3.43
N PRO A 92 4.19 -0.49 -4.73
CA PRO A 92 3.70 -1.71 -5.37
C PRO A 92 4.69 -2.85 -5.20
N LEU A 93 4.20 -4.10 -5.14
CA LEU A 93 5.09 -5.26 -4.91
C LEU A 93 6.19 -5.40 -5.95
N ALA A 94 5.89 -5.10 -7.20
CA ALA A 94 6.79 -5.21 -8.33
C ALA A 94 6.37 -4.26 -9.45
N MET A 95 7.08 -4.30 -10.57
CA MET A 95 6.77 -3.55 -11.79
C MET A 95 5.80 -4.31 -12.73
N SER A 96 5.56 -5.59 -12.47
CA SER A 96 4.62 -6.43 -13.23
C SER A 96 3.86 -7.40 -12.32
N VAL A 97 2.65 -7.78 -12.76
CA VAL A 97 1.86 -8.82 -12.08
C VAL A 97 2.60 -10.15 -12.05
N ALA A 98 3.29 -10.51 -13.12
CA ALA A 98 4.05 -11.76 -13.22
C ALA A 98 5.18 -11.85 -12.19
N ASP A 99 5.95 -10.77 -12.00
CA ASP A 99 7.00 -10.72 -10.99
C ASP A 99 6.41 -10.82 -9.58
N ALA A 100 5.36 -10.03 -9.30
CA ALA A 100 4.68 -10.08 -8.01
C ALA A 100 4.12 -11.47 -7.71
N ALA A 101 3.49 -12.14 -8.68
CA ALA A 101 3.00 -13.51 -8.54
C ALA A 101 4.13 -14.51 -8.27
N THR A 102 5.27 -14.35 -8.96
CA THR A 102 6.46 -15.18 -8.77
C THR A 102 7.01 -15.06 -7.34
N MET A 103 7.11 -13.83 -6.80
CA MET A 103 7.58 -13.59 -5.43
C MET A 103 6.68 -14.29 -4.40
N VAL A 104 5.37 -14.09 -4.54
CA VAL A 104 4.38 -14.62 -3.60
C VAL A 104 4.30 -16.15 -3.67
N ALA A 105 4.35 -16.72 -4.89
CA ALA A 105 4.36 -18.17 -5.08
C ALA A 105 5.62 -18.80 -4.48
N ALA A 106 6.79 -18.21 -4.68
CA ALA A 106 8.05 -18.70 -4.09
C ALA A 106 8.01 -18.69 -2.56
N ALA A 107 7.51 -17.60 -1.95
CA ALA A 107 7.37 -17.53 -0.50
C ALA A 107 6.40 -18.60 0.04
N ARG A 108 5.26 -18.80 -0.64
CA ARG A 108 4.28 -19.84 -0.30
C ARG A 108 4.91 -21.25 -0.36
N GLN A 109 5.65 -21.55 -1.41
CA GLN A 109 6.34 -22.84 -1.59
C GLN A 109 7.39 -23.09 -0.50
N ALA A 110 8.05 -22.03 -0.04
CA ALA A 110 9.03 -22.08 1.04
C ALA A 110 8.40 -22.07 2.45
N GLY A 111 7.07 -22.01 2.58
CA GLY A 111 6.37 -21.90 3.87
C GLY A 111 6.62 -20.57 4.59
N LEU A 112 6.96 -19.52 3.84
CA LEU A 112 7.28 -18.20 4.39
C LEU A 112 6.07 -17.26 4.30
N VAL A 113 5.95 -16.35 5.27
CA VAL A 113 4.98 -15.28 5.24
C VAL A 113 5.46 -14.18 4.30
N PHE A 114 4.59 -13.78 3.38
CA PHE A 114 4.78 -12.63 2.51
C PHE A 114 3.65 -11.61 2.75
N GLY A 115 4.01 -10.43 3.24
CA GLY A 115 3.08 -9.32 3.47
C GLY A 115 3.37 -8.13 2.57
N THR A 116 2.31 -7.40 2.21
CA THR A 116 2.39 -6.11 1.52
C THR A 116 2.05 -4.99 2.50
N ASN A 117 2.86 -3.93 2.52
CA ASN A 117 2.61 -2.83 3.47
C ASN A 117 1.50 -1.88 2.97
N HIS A 118 0.29 -2.40 2.81
CA HIS A 118 -0.92 -1.62 2.61
C HIS A 118 -1.41 -1.08 3.96
N HIS A 119 -0.80 -0.01 4.42
CA HIS A 119 -0.99 0.53 5.76
C HIS A 119 -2.42 1.03 6.03
N LEU A 120 -3.13 1.56 5.02
CA LEU A 120 -4.49 2.10 5.18
C LEU A 120 -5.48 1.05 5.74
N ARG A 121 -5.36 -0.23 5.38
CA ARG A 121 -6.18 -1.31 5.97
C ARG A 121 -6.10 -1.40 7.49
N ASN A 122 -5.03 -0.87 8.07
CA ASN A 122 -4.78 -0.91 9.51
C ASN A 122 -5.30 0.33 10.25
N ALA A 123 -5.79 1.36 9.53
CA ALA A 123 -6.36 2.53 10.18
C ALA A 123 -7.69 2.19 10.85
N GLY A 124 -7.89 2.66 12.07
CA GLY A 124 -9.15 2.48 12.79
C GLY A 124 -10.35 2.98 12.01
N SER A 125 -10.21 4.09 11.28
CA SER A 125 -11.25 4.62 10.39
C SER A 125 -11.64 3.63 9.29
N HIS A 126 -10.68 3.02 8.60
CA HIS A 126 -10.97 2.03 7.55
C HIS A 126 -11.51 0.72 8.11
N LEU A 127 -11.08 0.31 9.29
CA LEU A 127 -11.67 -0.84 10.00
C LEU A 127 -13.14 -0.57 10.33
N ALA A 128 -13.45 0.59 10.93
CA ALA A 128 -14.80 0.96 11.30
C ALA A 128 -15.75 1.11 10.10
N ILE A 129 -15.25 1.66 8.98
CA ILE A 129 -15.99 1.70 7.71
C ILE A 129 -16.33 0.29 7.23
N ARG A 130 -15.34 -0.61 7.19
CA ARG A 130 -15.54 -2.00 6.78
C ARG A 130 -16.54 -2.74 7.66
N ASP A 131 -16.44 -2.55 8.97
CA ASP A 131 -17.35 -3.16 9.92
C ASP A 131 -18.78 -2.64 9.73
N ALA A 132 -18.97 -1.34 9.48
CA ALA A 132 -20.28 -0.76 9.19
C ALA A 132 -20.90 -1.33 7.89
N ILE A 133 -20.10 -1.51 6.84
CA ILE A 133 -20.54 -2.13 5.58
C ILE A 133 -20.94 -3.59 5.81
N ARG A 134 -20.09 -4.36 6.49
CA ARG A 134 -20.35 -5.78 6.80
C ARG A 134 -21.55 -6.00 7.71
N ALA A 135 -21.82 -5.04 8.61
CA ALA A 135 -23.01 -5.03 9.44
C ALA A 135 -24.29 -4.64 8.66
N GLY A 136 -24.19 -4.36 7.36
CA GLY A 136 -25.33 -4.02 6.49
C GLY A 136 -25.87 -2.61 6.71
N ARG A 137 -25.13 -1.71 7.40
CA ARG A 137 -25.65 -0.38 7.80
C ARG A 137 -25.98 0.56 6.63
N ILE A 138 -25.47 0.25 5.44
CA ILE A 138 -25.77 1.02 4.21
C ILE A 138 -26.50 0.20 3.16
N GLY A 139 -26.91 -1.04 3.46
CA GLY A 139 -27.47 -1.98 2.49
C GLY A 139 -26.47 -2.40 1.45
N ARG A 140 -26.93 -2.72 0.23
CA ARG A 140 -26.04 -3.10 -0.90
C ARG A 140 -25.30 -1.90 -1.43
N VAL A 141 -23.97 -1.97 -1.51
CA VAL A 141 -23.14 -0.90 -2.08
C VAL A 141 -23.47 -0.70 -3.57
N GLN A 142 -23.64 0.55 -3.98
CA GLN A 142 -23.93 0.98 -5.35
C GLN A 142 -22.77 1.73 -5.99
N SER A 143 -22.08 2.57 -5.21
CA SER A 143 -20.92 3.31 -5.72
C SER A 143 -19.95 3.70 -4.60
N VAL A 144 -18.69 3.94 -5.01
CA VAL A 144 -17.61 4.46 -4.18
C VAL A 144 -16.97 5.65 -4.88
N ARG A 145 -16.61 6.66 -4.11
CA ARG A 145 -15.76 7.77 -4.57
C ARG A 145 -14.53 7.84 -3.71
N VAL A 146 -13.37 7.70 -4.33
CA VAL A 146 -12.07 7.89 -3.66
C VAL A 146 -11.44 9.16 -4.19
N PHE A 147 -10.95 10.01 -3.31
CA PHE A 147 -10.14 11.16 -3.66
C PHE A 147 -8.89 11.20 -2.78
N HIS A 148 -7.77 10.95 -3.42
CA HIS A 148 -6.46 10.90 -2.81
C HIS A 148 -5.53 11.86 -3.54
N ALA A 149 -6.02 13.08 -3.70
CA ALA A 149 -5.33 14.15 -4.40
C ALA A 149 -4.62 15.05 -3.38
N VAL A 150 -3.29 15.06 -3.42
CA VAL A 150 -2.44 15.76 -2.46
C VAL A 150 -1.38 16.60 -3.17
N GLN A 151 -0.78 17.56 -2.47
CA GLN A 151 0.49 18.13 -2.90
C GLN A 151 1.62 17.22 -2.39
N LEU A 152 2.35 16.56 -3.29
CA LEU A 152 3.46 15.71 -2.90
C LEU A 152 4.56 16.53 -2.24
N PRO A 153 4.88 16.30 -0.95
CA PRO A 153 5.90 17.06 -0.25
C PRO A 153 7.28 16.96 -0.94
N ALA A 154 8.03 18.05 -0.99
CA ALA A 154 9.30 18.13 -1.70
C ALA A 154 10.30 17.01 -1.30
N HIS A 155 10.33 16.62 -0.02
CA HIS A 155 11.21 15.56 0.46
C HIS A 155 10.80 14.14 0.01
N LEU A 156 9.60 13.96 -0.55
CA LEU A 156 9.11 12.69 -1.12
C LEU A 156 9.16 12.67 -2.64
N GLN A 157 9.44 13.79 -3.31
CA GLN A 157 9.51 13.88 -4.77
C GLN A 157 10.61 12.95 -5.32
N GLY A 158 11.73 13.46 -5.79
CA GLY A 158 12.83 12.66 -6.33
C GLY A 158 12.32 11.69 -7.41
N TRP A 159 12.72 10.43 -7.34
CA TRP A 159 12.41 9.40 -8.34
C TRP A 159 10.91 9.22 -8.64
N ARG A 160 10.03 9.64 -7.73
CA ARG A 160 8.57 9.54 -7.93
C ARG A 160 8.04 10.44 -9.03
N ILE A 161 8.73 11.55 -9.30
CA ILE A 161 8.27 12.54 -10.26
C ILE A 161 9.11 12.59 -11.55
N ASP A 162 10.26 11.89 -11.59
CA ASP A 162 11.21 12.02 -12.71
C ASP A 162 11.83 10.70 -13.18
N ASN A 163 11.49 9.55 -12.56
CA ASN A 163 12.12 8.28 -12.94
C ASN A 163 11.10 7.16 -13.16
N PRO A 164 10.58 7.02 -14.41
CA PRO A 164 9.64 5.94 -14.73
C PRO A 164 10.26 4.54 -14.59
N ALA A 165 11.58 4.40 -14.79
CA ALA A 165 12.26 3.11 -14.66
C ALA A 165 12.32 2.63 -13.19
N ALA A 166 12.31 3.55 -12.24
CA ALA A 166 12.20 3.21 -10.81
C ALA A 166 10.76 2.97 -10.34
N GLY A 167 9.78 3.13 -11.24
CA GLY A 167 8.36 3.02 -10.94
C GLY A 167 7.77 4.35 -10.42
N GLY A 168 8.27 5.50 -10.92
CA GLY A 168 7.71 6.81 -10.62
C GLY A 168 6.31 7.00 -11.24
N GLY A 169 5.59 8.01 -10.76
CA GLY A 169 4.24 8.37 -11.19
C GLY A 169 3.20 8.18 -10.09
N VAL A 170 2.09 8.89 -10.23
CA VAL A 170 0.98 8.85 -9.25
C VAL A 170 0.26 7.51 -9.27
N ILE A 171 0.22 6.83 -10.41
CA ILE A 171 -0.45 5.52 -10.53
C ILE A 171 0.24 4.47 -9.66
N PRO A 172 1.53 4.18 -9.81
CA PRO A 172 2.19 3.18 -8.96
C PRO A 172 2.30 3.62 -7.50
N ASP A 173 2.29 4.93 -7.22
CA ASP A 173 2.43 5.41 -5.83
C ASP A 173 1.10 5.53 -5.08
N ILE A 174 0.02 6.06 -5.70
CA ILE A 174 -1.25 6.32 -5.01
C ILE A 174 -2.38 5.38 -5.45
N VAL A 175 -2.61 5.15 -6.75
CA VAL A 175 -3.71 4.28 -7.21
C VAL A 175 -3.65 2.89 -6.57
N VAL A 176 -2.45 2.36 -6.36
CA VAL A 176 -2.25 1.06 -5.70
C VAL A 176 -2.78 1.04 -4.26
N HIS A 177 -2.74 2.17 -3.54
CA HIS A 177 -3.35 2.28 -2.20
C HIS A 177 -4.87 2.29 -2.27
N ASP A 178 -5.42 3.06 -3.22
CA ASP A 178 -6.85 3.24 -3.36
C ASP A 178 -7.50 1.95 -3.87
N ALA A 179 -6.84 1.25 -4.80
CA ALA A 179 -7.23 -0.08 -5.23
C ALA A 179 -7.31 -1.07 -4.06
N ASP A 180 -6.30 -1.08 -3.20
CA ASP A 180 -6.31 -1.92 -2.01
C ASP A 180 -7.42 -1.53 -1.02
N THR A 181 -7.60 -0.24 -0.78
CA THR A 181 -8.60 0.29 0.16
C THR A 181 -10.02 -0.04 -0.29
N VAL A 182 -10.34 0.17 -1.57
CA VAL A 182 -11.65 -0.18 -2.14
C VAL A 182 -11.90 -1.68 -2.04
N ARG A 183 -10.93 -2.50 -2.45
CA ARG A 183 -11.01 -3.97 -2.33
C ARG A 183 -11.19 -4.42 -0.88
N PHE A 184 -10.52 -3.76 0.06
CA PHE A 184 -10.65 -4.04 1.48
C PHE A 184 -12.06 -3.76 2.01
N HIS A 185 -12.71 -2.69 1.54
CA HIS A 185 -14.07 -2.34 1.96
C HIS A 185 -15.13 -3.22 1.32
N LEU A 186 -15.00 -3.50 0.01
CA LEU A 186 -16.04 -4.18 -0.76
C LEU A 186 -15.91 -5.71 -0.77
N ASP A 187 -14.72 -6.23 -0.41
CA ASP A 187 -14.38 -7.66 -0.49
C ASP A 187 -14.49 -8.20 -1.94
N GLU A 188 -14.26 -7.31 -2.92
CA GLU A 188 -14.34 -7.57 -4.36
C GLU A 188 -13.11 -7.03 -5.09
N ASN A 189 -12.88 -7.53 -6.30
CA ASN A 189 -11.83 -7.06 -7.20
C ASN A 189 -12.46 -6.33 -8.40
N PRO A 190 -11.99 -5.13 -8.79
CA PRO A 190 -12.46 -4.47 -10.02
C PRO A 190 -12.31 -5.38 -11.25
N ALA A 191 -13.35 -5.46 -12.09
CA ALA A 191 -13.32 -6.28 -13.30
C ALA A 191 -12.66 -5.54 -14.47
N GLU A 192 -12.90 -4.24 -14.59
CA GLU A 192 -12.40 -3.39 -15.68
C GLU A 192 -12.37 -1.93 -15.27
N VAL A 193 -11.57 -1.13 -15.97
CA VAL A 193 -11.34 0.28 -15.69
C VAL A 193 -11.34 1.13 -16.95
N VAL A 194 -11.65 2.42 -16.80
CA VAL A 194 -11.33 3.51 -17.75
C VAL A 194 -10.58 4.59 -17.01
N ALA A 195 -9.64 5.27 -17.68
CA ALA A 195 -8.83 6.28 -17.02
C ALA A 195 -8.34 7.37 -17.99
N MET A 196 -8.02 8.53 -17.41
CA MET A 196 -7.30 9.61 -18.06
C MET A 196 -6.22 10.14 -17.13
N THR A 197 -5.05 10.38 -17.67
CA THR A 197 -3.94 11.03 -16.94
C THR A 197 -3.78 12.47 -17.44
N ALA A 198 -3.21 13.30 -16.58
CA ALA A 198 -2.73 14.61 -16.95
C ALA A 198 -1.32 14.82 -16.39
N ASP A 199 -0.58 15.70 -17.07
CA ASP A 199 0.66 16.28 -16.57
C ASP A 199 0.32 17.69 -16.06
N ALA A 200 0.26 17.84 -14.75
CA ALA A 200 -0.07 19.09 -14.08
C ALA A 200 1.18 19.92 -13.71
N GLY A 201 2.35 19.50 -14.19
CA GLY A 201 3.60 20.25 -14.12
C GLY A 201 4.53 19.89 -12.97
N LEU A 202 4.25 18.81 -12.22
CA LEU A 202 5.18 18.26 -11.24
C LEU A 202 5.93 17.04 -11.80
N GLY A 203 5.26 16.21 -12.56
CA GLY A 203 5.86 15.04 -13.21
C GLY A 203 6.76 15.41 -14.38
N ALA A 204 7.89 14.72 -14.52
CA ALA A 204 8.82 14.85 -15.64
C ALA A 204 9.00 13.47 -16.28
N GLY A 205 8.16 13.15 -17.28
CA GLY A 205 8.13 11.85 -17.93
C GLY A 205 7.35 10.75 -17.17
N VAL A 206 6.62 11.15 -16.14
CA VAL A 206 5.65 10.33 -15.40
C VAL A 206 4.38 11.17 -15.19
N GLU A 207 3.26 10.50 -15.03
CA GLU A 207 1.98 11.15 -14.71
C GLU A 207 1.97 11.63 -13.25
N ASP A 208 1.39 12.80 -13.00
CA ASP A 208 1.22 13.38 -11.66
C ASP A 208 -0.24 13.57 -11.26
N ASN A 209 -1.16 13.22 -12.16
CA ASN A 209 -2.60 13.30 -11.94
C ASN A 209 -3.31 12.23 -12.76
N VAL A 210 -4.27 11.52 -12.14
CA VAL A 210 -5.11 10.51 -12.79
C VAL A 210 -6.53 10.55 -12.24
N MET A 211 -7.51 10.40 -13.15
CA MET A 211 -8.89 10.11 -12.80
C MET A 211 -9.31 8.81 -13.47
N SER A 212 -10.01 7.96 -12.73
CA SER A 212 -10.43 6.65 -13.24
C SER A 212 -11.81 6.24 -12.73
N VAL A 213 -12.47 5.36 -13.49
CA VAL A 213 -13.72 4.70 -13.09
C VAL A 213 -13.54 3.20 -13.24
N TRP A 214 -13.92 2.45 -12.19
CA TRP A 214 -13.79 1.00 -12.14
C TRP A 214 -15.17 0.36 -12.04
N ALA A 215 -15.37 -0.74 -12.75
CA ALA A 215 -16.58 -1.56 -12.66
C ALA A 215 -16.31 -2.77 -11.73
N MET A 216 -17.16 -2.91 -10.72
CA MET A 216 -17.12 -4.05 -9.79
C MET A 216 -18.04 -5.18 -10.28
N PRO A 217 -17.72 -6.47 -10.01
CA PRO A 217 -18.57 -7.60 -10.35
C PRO A 217 -19.99 -7.52 -9.79
N SER A 218 -20.17 -6.92 -8.60
CA SER A 218 -21.50 -6.68 -7.99
C SER A 218 -22.36 -5.66 -8.76
N GLY A 219 -21.78 -4.95 -9.73
CA GLY A 219 -22.38 -3.82 -10.44
C GLY A 219 -22.15 -2.48 -9.77
N ALA A 220 -21.47 -2.42 -8.62
CA ALA A 220 -21.03 -1.17 -8.03
C ALA A 220 -19.99 -0.48 -8.93
N GLN A 221 -19.95 0.85 -8.88
CA GLN A 221 -18.97 1.64 -9.63
C GLN A 221 -18.08 2.42 -8.67
N VAL A 222 -16.80 2.50 -9.00
CA VAL A 222 -15.82 3.29 -8.26
C VAL A 222 -15.37 4.45 -9.12
N MET A 223 -15.37 5.66 -8.58
CA MET A 223 -14.73 6.84 -9.17
C MET A 223 -13.52 7.18 -8.29
N ALA A 224 -12.35 7.27 -8.89
CA ALA A 224 -11.11 7.56 -8.18
C ALA A 224 -10.38 8.74 -8.81
N HIS A 225 -9.81 9.59 -7.95
CA HIS A 225 -8.98 10.74 -8.34
C HIS A 225 -7.75 10.79 -7.46
N GLU A 226 -6.60 10.57 -8.05
CA GLU A 226 -5.29 10.61 -7.39
C GLU A 226 -4.40 11.69 -8.04
N SER A 227 -3.68 12.44 -7.20
CA SER A 227 -2.82 13.51 -7.70
C SER A 227 -1.68 13.83 -6.74
N PHE A 228 -0.58 14.31 -7.32
CA PHE A 228 0.55 14.90 -6.61
C PHE A 228 0.52 16.44 -6.54
N THR A 229 -0.47 17.08 -7.17
CA THR A 229 -0.47 18.55 -7.40
C THR A 229 -1.63 19.30 -6.75
N HIS A 230 -2.44 18.63 -5.92
CA HIS A 230 -3.66 19.19 -5.34
C HIS A 230 -3.50 19.49 -3.83
N GLY A 231 -2.91 20.63 -3.49
CA GLY A 231 -2.65 20.99 -2.09
C GLY A 231 -3.90 21.37 -1.26
N PHE A 232 -5.04 21.59 -1.90
CA PHE A 232 -6.26 22.09 -1.26
C PHE A 232 -7.49 21.18 -1.44
N ALA A 233 -7.34 20.04 -2.13
CA ALA A 233 -8.46 19.15 -2.41
C ALA A 233 -8.94 18.37 -1.18
N GLY A 234 -8.03 18.06 -0.26
CA GLY A 234 -8.27 17.11 0.82
C GLY A 234 -8.26 15.66 0.33
N THR A 235 -8.46 14.72 1.25
CA THR A 235 -8.52 13.29 0.94
C THR A 235 -9.73 12.64 1.59
N GLY A 236 -10.22 11.54 1.00
CA GLY A 236 -11.33 10.81 1.61
C GLY A 236 -11.86 9.68 0.75
N ILE A 237 -12.86 9.02 1.30
CA ILE A 237 -13.66 8.00 0.62
C ILE A 237 -15.13 8.14 0.99
N GLU A 238 -15.99 8.06 -0.02
CA GLU A 238 -17.44 8.02 0.14
C GLU A 238 -17.95 6.68 -0.39
N ILE A 239 -18.82 6.02 0.38
CA ILE A 239 -19.39 4.71 0.01
C ILE A 239 -20.90 4.81 0.11
N HIS A 240 -21.59 4.65 -1.01
CA HIS A 240 -23.02 4.82 -1.15
C HIS A 240 -23.72 3.48 -1.37
N GLY A 241 -24.68 3.18 -0.52
CA GLY A 241 -25.49 1.98 -0.59
C GLY A 241 -26.98 2.29 -0.74
N THR A 242 -27.80 1.22 -0.77
CA THR A 242 -29.25 1.33 -0.96
C THR A 242 -29.99 1.88 0.27
N GLU A 243 -29.37 1.85 1.46
CA GLU A 243 -30.00 2.22 2.72
C GLU A 243 -29.24 3.33 3.47
N GLY A 244 -28.06 3.71 2.97
CA GLY A 244 -27.28 4.77 3.57
C GLY A 244 -25.99 5.03 2.83
N SER A 245 -25.24 6.02 3.32
CA SER A 245 -23.95 6.42 2.80
C SER A 245 -22.94 6.65 3.92
N ILE A 246 -21.69 6.29 3.68
CA ILE A 246 -20.57 6.61 4.58
C ILE A 246 -19.73 7.68 3.91
N PHE A 247 -19.47 8.75 4.63
CA PHE A 247 -18.56 9.84 4.22
C PHE A 247 -17.36 9.85 5.15
N ALA A 248 -16.17 9.63 4.61
CA ALA A 248 -14.94 9.65 5.39
C ALA A 248 -13.97 10.69 4.82
N ARG A 249 -13.55 11.63 5.65
CA ARG A 249 -12.68 12.74 5.27
C ARG A 249 -11.35 12.66 5.99
N ASN A 250 -10.27 13.03 5.28
CA ASN A 250 -8.90 13.02 5.78
C ASN A 250 -8.42 11.65 6.29
N VAL A 251 -8.95 10.55 5.73
CA VAL A 251 -8.63 9.16 6.14
C VAL A 251 -7.60 8.49 5.23
N MET A 252 -7.29 9.06 4.05
CA MET A 252 -6.30 8.51 3.12
C MET A 252 -4.90 9.01 3.49
N THR A 253 -4.40 8.59 4.65
CA THR A 253 -3.12 9.05 5.21
C THR A 253 -2.51 7.99 6.13
N GLY A 254 -1.19 8.01 6.29
CA GLY A 254 -0.46 7.14 7.23
C GLY A 254 -0.61 7.55 8.71
N ARG A 255 -1.50 8.49 9.03
CA ARG A 255 -1.79 8.94 10.41
C ARG A 255 -3.19 8.51 10.82
N PRO A 256 -3.43 8.20 12.11
CA PRO A 256 -4.74 7.80 12.63
C PRO A 256 -5.62 9.05 12.86
N VAL A 257 -6.01 9.72 11.79
CA VAL A 257 -6.81 10.95 11.81
C VAL A 257 -7.99 10.84 10.85
N GLY A 258 -8.86 11.83 10.87
CA GLY A 258 -9.99 11.97 9.97
C GLY A 258 -11.33 11.81 10.69
N GLU A 259 -12.39 11.84 9.91
CA GLU A 259 -13.78 11.76 10.38
C GLU A 259 -14.54 10.75 9.52
N VAL A 260 -15.40 9.97 10.15
CA VAL A 260 -16.30 9.02 9.47
C VAL A 260 -17.73 9.30 9.90
N THR A 261 -18.60 9.57 8.93
CA THR A 261 -20.02 9.85 9.16
C THR A 261 -20.88 8.88 8.36
N LEU A 262 -21.82 8.25 9.02
CA LEU A 262 -22.89 7.48 8.39
C LEU A 262 -24.13 8.36 8.24
N VAL A 263 -24.73 8.34 7.06
CA VAL A 263 -26.00 9.03 6.77
C VAL A 263 -27.03 7.99 6.31
N THR A 264 -28.17 7.95 6.96
CA THR A 264 -29.30 7.07 6.63
C THR A 264 -30.60 7.89 6.62
N GLN A 265 -31.73 7.23 6.42
CA GLN A 265 -33.05 7.88 6.54
C GLN A 265 -33.32 8.47 7.92
N THR A 266 -32.68 7.96 8.97
CA THR A 266 -32.87 8.44 10.36
C THR A 266 -31.98 9.64 10.69
N GLY A 267 -31.07 10.04 9.80
CA GLY A 267 -30.18 11.18 9.98
C GLY A 267 -28.70 10.82 9.79
N ALA A 268 -27.84 11.71 10.28
CA ALA A 268 -26.39 11.56 10.22
C ALA A 268 -25.82 11.26 11.62
N GLU A 269 -24.90 10.32 11.71
CA GLU A 269 -24.18 9.99 12.94
C GLU A 269 -22.69 9.76 12.68
N ALA A 270 -21.85 10.12 13.63
CA ALA A 270 -20.43 9.80 13.56
C ALA A 270 -20.20 8.31 13.82
N ILE A 271 -19.31 7.68 13.03
CA ILE A 271 -18.79 6.35 13.33
C ILE A 271 -17.48 6.53 14.11
N PRO A 272 -17.44 6.20 15.39
CA PRO A 272 -16.21 6.25 16.17
C PRO A 272 -15.24 5.16 15.72
N PHE A 273 -13.95 5.43 15.83
CA PHE A 273 -12.89 4.47 15.54
C PHE A 273 -11.72 4.64 16.50
N GLU A 274 -10.90 3.60 16.61
CA GLU A 274 -9.71 3.61 17.45
C GLU A 274 -8.58 4.43 16.84
N ASP A 275 -7.93 5.23 17.67
CA ASP A 275 -6.73 5.99 17.34
C ASP A 275 -5.49 5.17 17.68
N HIS A 276 -5.03 4.36 16.74
CA HIS A 276 -3.81 3.56 16.88
C HIS A 276 -2.90 3.70 15.66
N SER A 277 -1.60 3.46 15.85
CA SER A 277 -0.65 3.48 14.73
C SER A 277 -0.95 2.37 13.74
N LEU A 278 -1.16 2.76 12.48
CA LEU A 278 -1.40 1.85 11.37
C LEU A 278 -0.23 0.88 11.17
N TYR A 279 0.97 1.38 11.34
CA TYR A 279 2.21 0.61 11.12
C TYR A 279 2.48 -0.35 12.28
N HIS A 280 2.18 0.02 13.52
CA HIS A 280 2.28 -0.90 14.66
C HIS A 280 1.36 -2.10 14.46
N ARG A 281 0.11 -1.87 14.03
CA ARG A 281 -0.84 -2.94 13.73
C ARG A 281 -0.36 -3.80 12.57
N SER A 282 0.16 -3.19 11.49
CA SER A 282 0.69 -3.91 10.32
C SER A 282 1.83 -4.86 10.72
N VAL A 283 2.84 -4.36 11.43
CA VAL A 283 4.00 -5.15 11.85
C VAL A 283 3.62 -6.22 12.88
N ARG A 284 2.72 -5.90 13.81
CA ARG A 284 2.24 -6.87 14.79
C ARG A 284 1.56 -8.05 14.11
N LEU A 285 0.60 -7.81 13.22
CA LEU A 285 -0.10 -8.88 12.49
C LEU A 285 0.84 -9.70 11.59
N PHE A 286 1.82 -9.05 10.98
CA PHE A 286 2.85 -9.76 10.22
C PHE A 286 3.70 -10.66 11.11
N THR A 287 4.12 -10.16 12.27
CA THR A 287 4.94 -10.90 13.24
C THR A 287 4.17 -12.10 13.80
N GLU A 288 2.89 -11.91 14.16
CA GLU A 288 2.00 -12.97 14.60
C GLU A 288 1.86 -14.06 13.53
N ALA A 289 1.65 -13.65 12.27
CA ALA A 289 1.56 -14.59 11.14
C ALA A 289 2.86 -15.38 10.93
N ALA A 290 4.02 -14.73 11.03
CA ALA A 290 5.32 -15.40 10.94
C ALA A 290 5.58 -16.39 12.11
N GLN A 291 4.84 -16.25 13.21
CA GLN A 291 4.83 -17.18 14.34
C GLN A 291 3.72 -18.24 14.22
N GLY A 292 3.04 -18.33 13.09
CA GLY A 292 1.96 -19.28 12.84
C GLY A 292 0.59 -18.85 13.35
N GLN A 293 0.39 -17.57 13.69
CA GLN A 293 -0.86 -17.03 14.23
C GLN A 293 -1.51 -16.05 13.27
N GLY A 294 -2.66 -16.41 12.71
CA GLY A 294 -3.43 -15.52 11.82
C GLY A 294 -2.76 -15.26 10.45
N ARG A 295 -2.94 -14.04 9.94
CA ARG A 295 -2.39 -13.61 8.63
C ARG A 295 -1.99 -12.12 8.70
N PRO A 296 -1.10 -11.64 7.81
CA PRO A 296 -0.86 -10.21 7.65
C PRO A 296 -2.14 -9.43 7.31
N ALA A 297 -2.20 -8.16 7.64
CA ALA A 297 -3.34 -7.31 7.29
C ALA A 297 -3.59 -7.27 5.77
N ALA A 298 -2.51 -7.21 5.00
CA ALA A 298 -2.48 -7.45 3.56
C ALA A 298 -1.38 -8.47 3.26
N ASP A 299 -1.72 -9.58 2.66
CA ASP A 299 -0.76 -10.59 2.22
C ASP A 299 -0.20 -10.28 0.82
N GLY A 300 0.59 -11.21 0.28
CA GLY A 300 1.16 -11.05 -1.06
C GLY A 300 0.11 -11.01 -2.16
N GLU A 301 -0.99 -11.78 -2.03
CA GLU A 301 -2.07 -11.78 -3.04
C GLU A 301 -2.82 -10.45 -3.06
N ASP A 302 -3.02 -9.82 -1.90
CA ASP A 302 -3.59 -8.48 -1.83
C ASP A 302 -2.72 -7.46 -2.58
N GLY A 303 -1.39 -7.58 -2.44
CA GLY A 303 -0.45 -6.73 -3.18
C GLY A 303 -0.46 -6.97 -4.69
N ILE A 304 -0.58 -8.23 -5.14
CA ILE A 304 -0.72 -8.55 -6.57
C ILE A 304 -2.00 -7.91 -7.13
N ARG A 305 -3.12 -8.07 -6.41
CA ARG A 305 -4.42 -7.57 -6.86
C ARG A 305 -4.46 -6.03 -6.93
N SER A 306 -3.89 -5.33 -5.98
CA SER A 306 -3.81 -3.86 -6.03
C SER A 306 -2.88 -3.36 -7.15
N LEU A 307 -1.76 -4.05 -7.39
CA LEU A 307 -0.87 -3.77 -8.51
C LEU A 307 -1.58 -3.98 -9.86
N ALA A 308 -2.33 -5.07 -10.01
CA ALA A 308 -3.07 -5.36 -11.24
C ALA A 308 -4.06 -4.24 -11.61
N VAL A 309 -4.78 -3.69 -10.63
CA VAL A 309 -5.68 -2.54 -10.85
C VAL A 309 -4.89 -1.32 -11.29
N ALA A 310 -3.79 -0.99 -10.62
CA ALA A 310 -2.96 0.17 -10.98
C ALA A 310 -2.40 0.04 -12.41
N LEU A 311 -1.93 -1.14 -12.80
CA LEU A 311 -1.44 -1.40 -14.17
C LEU A 311 -2.56 -1.31 -15.21
N ALA A 312 -3.77 -1.79 -14.89
CA ALA A 312 -4.93 -1.64 -15.77
C ALA A 312 -5.34 -0.17 -15.93
N VAL A 313 -5.26 0.65 -14.87
CA VAL A 313 -5.49 2.10 -14.92
C VAL A 313 -4.46 2.77 -15.83
N ALA A 314 -3.18 2.43 -15.71
CA ALA A 314 -2.12 2.93 -16.59
C ALA A 314 -2.37 2.58 -18.07
N GLU A 315 -2.74 1.34 -18.35
CA GLU A 315 -3.05 0.87 -19.71
C GLU A 315 -4.31 1.55 -20.27
N ALA A 316 -5.36 1.72 -19.45
CA ALA A 316 -6.59 2.42 -19.86
C ALA A 316 -6.29 3.88 -20.20
N ALA A 317 -5.49 4.58 -19.40
CA ALA A 317 -5.09 5.96 -19.67
C ALA A 317 -4.24 6.07 -20.95
N ARG A 318 -3.31 5.15 -21.15
CA ARG A 318 -2.44 5.11 -22.34
C ARG A 318 -3.20 4.84 -23.63
N THR A 319 -4.20 3.95 -23.59
CA THR A 319 -4.94 3.51 -24.80
C THR A 319 -6.22 4.29 -25.05
N GLY A 320 -6.74 5.00 -24.05
CA GLY A 320 -8.06 5.63 -24.08
C GLY A 320 -9.22 4.63 -24.16
N ARG A 321 -8.98 3.38 -23.78
CA ARG A 321 -9.95 2.28 -23.88
C ARG A 321 -10.32 1.73 -22.51
N ARG A 322 -11.52 1.16 -22.43
CA ARG A 322 -11.94 0.31 -21.33
C ARG A 322 -11.03 -0.92 -21.27
N THR A 323 -10.40 -1.15 -20.15
CA THR A 323 -9.35 -2.17 -19.97
C THR A 323 -9.77 -3.15 -18.89
N PRO A 324 -9.80 -4.46 -19.16
CA PRO A 324 -10.02 -5.47 -18.14
C PRO A 324 -8.81 -5.52 -17.18
N VAL A 325 -9.07 -5.86 -15.92
CA VAL A 325 -8.01 -6.03 -14.93
C VAL A 325 -7.52 -7.47 -15.00
N ASP A 326 -6.26 -7.66 -15.35
CA ASP A 326 -5.62 -8.98 -15.38
C ASP A 326 -4.90 -9.25 -14.06
N TYR A 327 -5.42 -10.18 -13.30
CA TYR A 327 -4.86 -10.59 -12.00
C TYR A 327 -3.81 -11.71 -12.09
N GLY A 328 -3.41 -12.13 -13.30
CA GLY A 328 -2.39 -13.18 -13.48
C GLY A 328 -2.84 -14.57 -13.07
N GLY A 329 -4.15 -14.82 -13.03
CA GLY A 329 -4.71 -16.15 -12.72
C GLY A 329 -4.80 -16.49 -11.23
N ILE A 330 -4.73 -15.49 -10.33
CA ILE A 330 -4.88 -15.64 -8.87
C ILE A 330 -6.29 -15.28 -8.39
#